data_3ae0d4f3bc913aa458fbb383614b61fb
#
_entry.id   3ae0d4f3bc913aa458fbb383614b61fb
#
_cell.length_a   1.000
_cell.length_b   1.000
_cell.length_c   1.000
_cell.angle_alpha   90.00
_cell.angle_beta   90.00
_cell.angle_gamma   90.00
#
_symmetry.space_group_name_H-M   'P 1'
#
loop_
_entity.id
_entity.type
_entity.pdbx_description
1 polymer ?
#
loop_
_entity_poly.entity_id
_entity_poly.type
_entity_poly.pdbx_seq_one_letter_code
_entity_poly.pdbx_strand_id
1 'polypeptide(L)'
;MKVAFHSGYLGFRGTEVALIDYAWGNKEILGNESFFLLPWRDGGETHPVVATMRNTAPVRFYRSKDEMDGILREEATDFFYCVKNGFNDGVFSSKVLTGVHAIFRESEFHGDIYAYISQWLSDVMSHGKAPVAPWMIRLAETEEHLRGELGIPPEACVFGRHGGDDSFDIPWVKEIVIQTAQANPDVWFIFLNTKPFHSNSEIPNLIFLPGTADPLRKRAFLNTCDAMIHGRQRGETLGLACMEFAAKGKKVLTYVGSPEQAHLGLLGNAAMAYADKNELVELLQGSASDYRLSIAHQAEINMRFGSHGVMEKFRQIFLS
;
A
#
# COMPACT_ATOMS: atom_id res chain seq x y z
N MET A 1 -3.71 5.91 26.30
CA MET A 1 -3.74 7.10 25.41
C MET A 1 -4.86 6.94 24.40
N LYS A 2 -5.42 8.05 23.91
CA LYS A 2 -6.40 8.07 22.83
C LYS A 2 -5.81 8.78 21.61
N VAL A 3 -5.74 8.07 20.48
CA VAL A 3 -5.12 8.56 19.24
C VAL A 3 -6.18 8.76 18.16
N ALA A 4 -6.19 9.96 17.58
CA ALA A 4 -6.99 10.25 16.39
C ALA A 4 -6.16 9.96 15.13
N PHE A 5 -6.67 9.14 14.22
CA PHE A 5 -6.02 8.76 12.95
C PHE A 5 -6.68 9.50 11.79
N HIS A 6 -5.87 10.24 11.02
CA HIS A 6 -6.33 11.12 9.96
C HIS A 6 -5.72 10.81 8.59
N SER A 7 -6.56 10.82 7.55
CA SER A 7 -6.15 10.92 6.15
C SER A 7 -7.02 11.96 5.44
N GLY A 8 -6.41 12.77 4.59
CA GLY A 8 -7.11 13.74 3.75
C GLY A 8 -7.89 13.14 2.57
N TYR A 9 -7.76 11.83 2.32
CA TYR A 9 -8.35 11.13 1.18
C TYR A 9 -9.08 9.88 1.63
N LEU A 10 -10.01 9.41 0.78
CA LEU A 10 -10.68 8.11 0.90
C LEU A 10 -10.60 7.39 -0.44
N GLY A 11 -10.08 6.16 -0.45
CA GLY A 11 -9.94 5.35 -1.65
C GLY A 11 -9.46 3.93 -1.36
N PHE A 12 -9.28 3.14 -2.41
CA PHE A 12 -8.71 1.77 -2.31
C PHE A 12 -7.19 1.79 -2.50
N ARG A 13 -6.50 2.73 -1.84
CA ARG A 13 -5.05 2.88 -1.93
C ARG A 13 -4.35 2.37 -0.67
N GLY A 14 -3.03 2.23 -0.72
CA GLY A 14 -2.23 1.77 0.42
C GLY A 14 -2.32 2.68 1.65
N THR A 15 -2.60 3.98 1.46
CA THR A 15 -2.72 4.96 2.54
C THR A 15 -3.84 4.61 3.52
N GLU A 16 -5.04 4.31 3.01
CA GLU A 16 -6.20 3.97 3.84
C GLU A 16 -6.02 2.61 4.52
N VAL A 17 -5.43 1.64 3.81
CA VAL A 17 -5.08 0.33 4.41
C VAL A 17 -4.12 0.51 5.57
N ALA A 18 -3.04 1.28 5.38
CA ALA A 18 -2.05 1.53 6.42
C ALA A 18 -2.62 2.31 7.61
N LEU A 19 -3.52 3.27 7.36
CA LEU A 19 -4.19 4.01 8.43
C LEU A 19 -5.05 3.09 9.29
N ILE A 20 -5.80 2.17 8.67
CA ILE A 20 -6.61 1.17 9.37
C ILE A 20 -5.71 0.22 10.17
N ASP A 21 -4.62 -0.24 9.58
CA ASP A 21 -3.68 -1.13 10.23
C ASP A 21 -2.99 -0.47 11.43
N TYR A 22 -2.62 0.80 11.34
CA TYR A 22 -2.07 1.55 12.48
C TYR A 22 -3.11 1.78 13.59
N ALA A 23 -4.35 2.11 13.25
CA ALA A 23 -5.41 2.26 14.25
C ALA A 23 -5.71 0.92 14.96
N TRP A 24 -5.71 -0.18 14.22
CA TRP A 24 -5.80 -1.54 14.75
C TRP A 24 -4.61 -1.86 15.67
N GLY A 25 -3.38 -1.63 15.21
CA GLY A 25 -2.17 -1.92 15.99
C GLY A 25 -2.04 -1.05 17.24
N ASN A 26 -2.47 0.20 17.18
CA ASN A 26 -2.52 1.09 18.34
C ASN A 26 -3.46 0.54 19.42
N LYS A 27 -4.58 -0.07 19.02
CA LYS A 27 -5.53 -0.70 19.95
C LYS A 27 -5.04 -2.07 20.43
N GLU A 28 -4.77 -2.99 19.51
CA GLU A 28 -4.56 -4.40 19.82
C GLU A 28 -3.13 -4.72 20.31
N ILE A 29 -2.13 -3.92 19.91
CA ILE A 29 -0.72 -4.15 20.27
C ILE A 29 -0.27 -3.18 21.36
N LEU A 30 -0.63 -1.89 21.24
CA LEU A 30 -0.17 -0.88 22.21
C LEU A 30 -1.16 -0.65 23.36
N GLY A 31 -2.38 -1.22 23.31
CA GLY A 31 -3.40 -1.08 24.36
C GLY A 31 -3.99 0.32 24.46
N ASN A 32 -3.92 1.13 23.42
CA ASN A 32 -4.46 2.48 23.36
C ASN A 32 -5.87 2.50 22.76
N GLU A 33 -6.58 3.62 22.92
CA GLU A 33 -7.80 3.88 22.18
C GLU A 33 -7.50 4.51 20.81
N SER A 34 -8.34 4.19 19.82
CA SER A 34 -8.22 4.72 18.46
C SER A 34 -9.56 5.21 17.95
N PHE A 35 -9.57 6.30 17.18
CA PHE A 35 -10.68 6.66 16.32
C PHE A 35 -10.17 7.32 15.04
N PHE A 36 -10.99 7.30 13.98
CA PHE A 36 -10.68 8.00 12.73
C PHE A 36 -11.32 9.37 12.73
N LEU A 37 -10.56 10.39 12.32
CA LEU A 37 -11.03 11.76 12.15
C LEU A 37 -10.76 12.20 10.71
N LEU A 38 -11.83 12.30 9.92
CA LEU A 38 -11.75 12.48 8.47
C LEU A 38 -12.42 13.79 8.03
N PRO A 39 -11.92 14.47 6.99
CA PRO A 39 -12.64 15.59 6.43
C PRO A 39 -13.96 15.12 5.80
N TRP A 40 -15.04 15.83 6.08
CA TRP A 40 -16.32 15.54 5.46
C TRP A 40 -16.29 15.86 3.97
N ARG A 41 -16.81 14.95 3.16
CA ARG A 41 -16.97 15.09 1.71
C ARG A 41 -18.25 14.43 1.27
N ASP A 42 -18.87 14.92 0.20
CA ASP A 42 -20.06 14.31 -0.37
C ASP A 42 -19.80 12.83 -0.71
N GLY A 43 -20.68 11.95 -0.21
CA GLY A 43 -20.53 10.51 -0.39
C GLY A 43 -19.42 9.84 0.44
N GLY A 44 -18.62 10.60 1.19
CA GLY A 44 -17.52 10.04 1.98
C GLY A 44 -17.99 9.07 3.06
N GLU A 45 -19.10 9.37 3.74
CA GLU A 45 -19.64 8.52 4.81
C GLU A 45 -20.10 7.12 4.33
N THR A 46 -20.46 7.00 3.07
CA THR A 46 -20.93 5.75 2.43
C THR A 46 -19.82 5.03 1.65
N HIS A 47 -18.61 5.58 1.61
CA HIS A 47 -17.48 4.93 0.93
C HIS A 47 -17.17 3.58 1.58
N PRO A 48 -16.99 2.48 0.81
CA PRO A 48 -16.75 1.14 1.37
C PRO A 48 -15.60 1.04 2.39
N VAL A 49 -14.54 1.82 2.21
CA VAL A 49 -13.40 1.90 3.14
C VAL A 49 -13.83 2.41 4.52
N VAL A 50 -14.82 3.31 4.60
CA VAL A 50 -15.34 3.81 5.89
C VAL A 50 -16.03 2.71 6.67
N ALA A 51 -16.72 1.77 6.00
CA ALA A 51 -17.26 0.60 6.67
C ALA A 51 -16.15 -0.26 7.30
N THR A 52 -15.06 -0.47 6.59
CA THR A 52 -13.87 -1.17 7.13
C THR A 52 -13.24 -0.41 8.30
N MET A 53 -13.15 0.92 8.21
CA MET A 53 -12.68 1.76 9.34
C MET A 53 -13.57 1.61 10.56
N ARG A 54 -14.91 1.63 10.41
CA ARG A 54 -15.88 1.47 11.51
C ARG A 54 -15.78 0.11 12.20
N ASN A 55 -15.38 -0.93 11.49
CA ASN A 55 -15.12 -2.25 12.08
C ASN A 55 -13.86 -2.26 12.96
N THR A 56 -12.96 -1.30 12.79
CA THR A 56 -11.70 -1.18 13.54
C THR A 56 -11.85 -0.22 14.72
N ALA A 57 -12.39 0.97 14.47
CA ALA A 57 -12.54 2.04 15.46
C ALA A 57 -13.65 3.02 15.06
N PRO A 58 -14.19 3.84 15.99
CA PRO A 58 -15.16 4.89 15.68
C PRO A 58 -14.65 5.85 14.58
N VAL A 59 -15.56 6.38 13.77
CA VAL A 59 -15.26 7.35 12.71
C VAL A 59 -16.02 8.64 12.97
N ARG A 60 -15.29 9.75 13.00
CA ARG A 60 -15.84 11.11 13.11
C ARG A 60 -15.46 11.89 11.85
N PHE A 61 -16.34 12.79 11.45
CA PHE A 61 -16.12 13.69 10.30
C PHE A 61 -16.12 15.14 10.74
N TYR A 62 -15.30 15.96 10.09
CA TYR A 62 -15.24 17.41 10.34
C TYR A 62 -15.33 18.21 9.03
N ARG A 63 -15.86 19.45 9.08
CA ARG A 63 -15.99 20.36 7.93
C ARG A 63 -15.05 21.55 8.00
N SER A 64 -14.55 21.87 9.20
CA SER A 64 -13.65 22.99 9.42
C SER A 64 -12.57 22.65 10.44
N LYS A 65 -11.51 23.45 10.49
CA LYS A 65 -10.45 23.29 11.50
C LYS A 65 -10.98 23.44 12.92
N ASP A 66 -11.91 24.38 13.15
CA ASP A 66 -12.50 24.59 14.47
C ASP A 66 -13.34 23.37 14.91
N GLU A 67 -14.08 22.76 13.99
CA GLU A 67 -14.81 21.52 14.25
C GLU A 67 -13.86 20.35 14.51
N MET A 68 -12.77 20.23 13.75
CA MET A 68 -11.71 19.26 14.00
C MET A 68 -11.13 19.39 15.41
N ASP A 69 -10.70 20.60 15.80
CA ASP A 69 -10.15 20.86 17.13
C ASP A 69 -11.22 20.67 18.24
N GLY A 70 -12.49 20.94 17.92
CA GLY A 70 -13.65 20.66 18.79
C GLY A 70 -13.78 19.16 19.07
N ILE A 71 -13.81 18.34 18.02
CA ILE A 71 -13.90 16.88 18.12
C ILE A 71 -12.70 16.29 18.86
N LEU A 72 -11.48 16.73 18.56
CA LEU A 72 -10.28 16.27 19.27
C LEU A 72 -10.39 16.51 20.77
N ARG A 73 -10.97 17.62 21.18
CA ARG A 73 -11.18 17.98 22.59
C ARG A 73 -12.32 17.16 23.22
N GLU A 74 -13.47 17.02 22.54
CA GLU A 74 -14.61 16.20 22.99
C GLU A 74 -14.21 14.74 23.23
N GLU A 75 -13.37 14.21 22.35
CA GLU A 75 -12.86 12.83 22.44
C GLU A 75 -11.72 12.69 23.46
N ALA A 76 -11.29 13.77 24.15
CA ALA A 76 -10.14 13.77 25.06
C ALA A 76 -8.88 13.15 24.39
N THR A 77 -8.58 13.59 23.17
CA THR A 77 -7.50 13.05 22.34
C THR A 77 -6.14 13.45 22.89
N ASP A 78 -5.26 12.48 23.08
CA ASP A 78 -3.87 12.71 23.53
C ASP A 78 -2.94 13.02 22.35
N PHE A 79 -3.19 12.39 21.17
CA PHE A 79 -2.33 12.52 19.99
C PHE A 79 -3.14 12.50 18.68
N PHE A 80 -2.80 13.39 17.77
CA PHE A 80 -3.40 13.51 16.43
C PHE A 80 -2.41 13.06 15.37
N TYR A 81 -2.58 11.84 14.86
CA TYR A 81 -1.73 11.25 13.82
C TYR A 81 -2.29 11.48 12.42
N CYS A 82 -1.50 12.11 11.56
CA CYS A 82 -1.89 12.50 10.20
C CYS A 82 -1.00 11.84 9.15
N VAL A 83 -1.56 11.02 8.26
CA VAL A 83 -0.88 10.63 7.03
C VAL A 83 -1.10 11.70 5.97
N LYS A 84 0.00 12.21 5.42
CA LYS A 84 -0.01 13.34 4.48
C LYS A 84 0.98 13.15 3.33
N ASN A 85 0.76 13.91 2.26
CA ASN A 85 1.74 14.00 1.17
C ASN A 85 3.11 14.52 1.66
N GLY A 86 3.12 15.44 2.64
CA GLY A 86 4.31 16.02 3.24
C GLY A 86 4.38 17.54 3.14
N PHE A 87 3.53 18.19 2.31
CA PHE A 87 3.38 19.64 2.30
C PHE A 87 2.44 20.10 3.42
N ASN A 88 2.58 21.34 3.86
CA ASN A 88 1.75 21.94 4.88
C ASN A 88 0.37 22.35 4.33
N ASP A 89 -0.61 21.49 4.53
CA ASP A 89 -2.01 21.71 4.13
C ASP A 89 -2.85 22.43 5.19
N GLY A 90 -2.23 22.88 6.29
CA GLY A 90 -2.91 23.53 7.40
C GLY A 90 -3.66 22.58 8.35
N VAL A 91 -3.72 21.29 8.05
CA VAL A 91 -4.38 20.27 8.90
C VAL A 91 -3.42 19.81 9.98
N PHE A 92 -3.40 20.50 11.07
CA PHE A 92 -2.75 20.15 12.34
C PHE A 92 -3.48 20.85 13.48
N SER A 93 -3.46 20.25 14.67
CA SER A 93 -4.10 20.87 15.83
C SER A 93 -3.14 21.82 16.55
N SER A 94 -3.69 22.89 17.11
CA SER A 94 -2.97 23.75 18.05
C SER A 94 -3.21 23.37 19.52
N LYS A 95 -3.99 22.33 19.76
CA LYS A 95 -4.47 21.91 21.09
C LYS A 95 -4.02 20.51 21.47
N VAL A 96 -3.73 19.68 20.49
CA VAL A 96 -3.32 18.28 20.65
C VAL A 96 -2.03 18.08 19.85
N LEU A 97 -1.04 17.39 20.41
CA LEU A 97 0.20 17.06 19.70
C LEU A 97 -0.11 16.37 18.39
N THR A 98 0.44 16.91 17.31
CA THR A 98 0.20 16.42 15.94
C THR A 98 1.44 15.75 15.37
N GLY A 99 1.31 14.48 15.01
CA GLY A 99 2.31 13.74 14.24
C GLY A 99 1.97 13.73 12.75
N VAL A 100 2.89 14.19 11.93
CA VAL A 100 2.81 14.14 10.46
C VAL A 100 3.65 12.99 9.94
N HIS A 101 3.00 12.09 9.23
CA HIS A 101 3.65 10.97 8.53
C HIS A 101 3.65 11.25 7.02
N ALA A 102 4.79 11.75 6.51
CA ALA A 102 4.95 12.15 5.12
C ALA A 102 5.25 10.94 4.23
N ILE A 103 4.45 10.80 3.16
CA ILE A 103 4.50 9.63 2.27
C ILE A 103 5.04 9.92 0.88
N PHE A 104 5.29 11.19 0.52
CA PHE A 104 5.85 11.60 -0.76
C PHE A 104 7.05 12.54 -0.60
N ARG A 105 7.65 12.92 -1.73
CA ARG A 105 8.85 13.78 -1.81
C ARG A 105 8.50 15.23 -1.55
N GLU A 106 8.10 15.51 -0.32
CA GLU A 106 7.81 16.85 0.19
C GLU A 106 8.54 17.06 1.52
N SER A 107 8.91 18.29 1.86
CA SER A 107 9.72 18.63 3.03
C SER A 107 9.25 19.88 3.76
N GLU A 108 7.96 20.19 3.70
CA GLU A 108 7.38 21.27 4.50
C GLU A 108 7.10 20.77 5.91
N PHE A 109 8.12 20.83 6.77
CA PHE A 109 8.03 20.35 8.15
C PHE A 109 6.97 21.16 8.93
N HIS A 110 5.97 20.47 9.48
CA HIS A 110 4.90 21.02 10.30
C HIS A 110 4.36 19.96 11.27
N GLY A 111 3.49 20.38 12.20
CA GLY A 111 3.12 19.55 13.35
C GLY A 111 4.24 19.51 14.38
N ASP A 112 4.07 18.72 15.43
CA ASP A 112 5.03 18.59 16.52
C ASP A 112 6.09 17.52 16.21
N ILE A 113 5.68 16.46 15.51
CA ILE A 113 6.53 15.36 15.06
C ILE A 113 6.34 15.17 13.55
N TYR A 114 7.44 15.08 12.82
CA TYR A 114 7.42 14.84 11.36
C TYR A 114 8.30 13.66 11.03
N ALA A 115 7.72 12.61 10.47
CA ALA A 115 8.42 11.37 10.10
C ALA A 115 8.15 10.99 8.64
N TYR A 116 9.09 10.26 8.03
CA TYR A 116 8.92 9.69 6.71
C TYR A 116 8.59 8.21 6.75
N ILE A 117 7.95 7.74 5.67
CA ILE A 117 7.51 6.36 5.52
C ILE A 117 8.65 5.36 5.23
N SER A 118 9.76 5.83 4.69
CA SER A 118 10.93 4.99 4.35
C SER A 118 12.24 5.72 4.60
N GLN A 119 13.31 4.93 4.81
CA GLN A 119 14.66 5.48 4.95
C GLN A 119 15.07 6.23 3.67
N TRP A 120 14.79 5.65 2.49
CA TRP A 120 15.05 6.31 1.21
C TRP A 120 14.44 7.72 1.14
N LEU A 121 13.18 7.86 1.58
CA LEU A 121 12.50 9.16 1.56
C LEU A 121 13.12 10.14 2.58
N SER A 122 13.48 9.66 3.77
CA SER A 122 14.18 10.47 4.78
C SER A 122 15.54 10.93 4.27
N ASP A 123 16.31 10.05 3.62
CA ASP A 123 17.63 10.38 3.06
C ASP A 123 17.51 11.46 1.98
N VAL A 124 16.55 11.32 1.06
CA VAL A 124 16.36 12.27 -0.06
C VAL A 124 15.83 13.62 0.43
N MET A 125 14.90 13.64 1.41
CA MET A 125 14.17 14.85 1.79
C MET A 125 14.73 15.56 3.02
N SER A 126 15.45 14.86 3.88
CA SER A 126 15.99 15.40 5.14
C SER A 126 17.46 15.05 5.40
N HIS A 127 18.16 14.47 4.41
CA HIS A 127 19.51 13.93 4.59
C HIS A 127 19.59 12.91 5.75
N GLY A 128 18.56 12.07 5.89
CA GLY A 128 18.45 11.04 6.91
C GLY A 128 18.16 11.56 8.33
N LYS A 129 17.87 12.83 8.50
CA LYS A 129 17.66 13.44 9.84
C LYS A 129 16.27 13.21 10.42
N ALA A 130 15.25 13.12 9.57
CA ALA A 130 13.90 12.86 10.02
C ALA A 130 13.70 11.38 10.37
N PRO A 131 12.95 11.06 11.44
CA PRO A 131 12.68 9.68 11.82
C PRO A 131 11.87 8.93 10.74
N VAL A 132 11.94 7.60 10.77
CA VAL A 132 11.30 6.72 9.79
C VAL A 132 10.39 5.72 10.46
N ALA A 133 9.10 5.79 10.13
CA ALA A 133 8.07 4.85 10.57
C ALA A 133 7.51 4.09 9.33
N PRO A 134 7.96 2.86 9.03
CA PRO A 134 7.44 2.12 7.88
C PRO A 134 6.03 1.60 8.14
N TRP A 135 5.17 1.52 7.13
CA TRP A 135 3.89 0.85 7.26
C TRP A 135 4.05 -0.66 7.48
N MET A 136 3.12 -1.25 8.22
CA MET A 136 3.12 -2.70 8.43
C MET A 136 2.47 -3.43 7.27
N ILE A 137 2.82 -4.71 7.14
CA ILE A 137 2.10 -5.66 6.29
C ILE A 137 1.22 -6.51 7.19
N ARG A 138 -0.09 -6.33 7.05
CA ARG A 138 -1.11 -7.13 7.73
C ARG A 138 -2.07 -7.70 6.69
N LEU A 139 -1.90 -8.96 6.37
CA LEU A 139 -2.74 -9.68 5.42
C LEU A 139 -3.71 -10.59 6.18
N ALA A 140 -4.96 -10.64 5.72
CA ALA A 140 -5.93 -11.62 6.22
C ALA A 140 -5.43 -13.05 5.96
N GLU A 141 -5.83 -13.99 6.79
CA GLU A 141 -5.47 -15.40 6.64
C GLU A 141 -6.57 -16.14 5.88
N THR A 142 -6.23 -16.63 4.73
CA THR A 142 -7.02 -17.57 3.92
C THR A 142 -6.09 -18.27 2.94
N GLU A 143 -6.41 -19.52 2.63
CA GLU A 143 -5.77 -20.30 1.56
C GLU A 143 -6.56 -20.22 0.24
N GLU A 144 -7.70 -19.56 0.22
CA GLU A 144 -8.50 -19.35 -0.98
C GLU A 144 -7.72 -18.62 -2.06
N HIS A 145 -8.03 -18.94 -3.31
CA HIS A 145 -7.52 -18.26 -4.51
C HIS A 145 -8.62 -18.13 -5.55
N LEU A 146 -8.42 -17.25 -6.53
CA LEU A 146 -9.43 -16.91 -7.53
C LEU A 146 -9.30 -17.71 -8.83
N ARG A 147 -8.35 -18.67 -8.96
CA ARG A 147 -8.10 -19.37 -10.23
C ARG A 147 -9.37 -20.03 -10.79
N GLY A 148 -10.13 -20.77 -9.95
CA GLY A 148 -11.37 -21.42 -10.38
C GLY A 148 -12.45 -20.41 -10.79
N GLU A 149 -12.63 -19.34 -10.04
CA GLU A 149 -13.59 -18.26 -10.35
C GLU A 149 -13.26 -17.56 -11.68
N LEU A 150 -11.97 -17.35 -11.96
CA LEU A 150 -11.49 -16.62 -13.12
C LEU A 150 -11.20 -17.52 -14.33
N GLY A 151 -11.40 -18.84 -14.21
CA GLY A 151 -11.12 -19.80 -15.29
C GLY A 151 -9.61 -19.95 -15.61
N ILE A 152 -8.74 -19.65 -14.65
CA ILE A 152 -7.27 -19.72 -14.82
C ILE A 152 -6.83 -21.18 -14.70
N PRO A 153 -6.14 -21.76 -15.72
CA PRO A 153 -5.60 -23.12 -15.64
C PRO A 153 -4.66 -23.30 -14.44
N PRO A 154 -4.62 -24.50 -13.83
CA PRO A 154 -3.76 -24.76 -12.67
C PRO A 154 -2.27 -24.50 -12.92
N GLU A 155 -1.78 -24.83 -14.11
CA GLU A 155 -0.38 -24.70 -14.56
C GLU A 155 -0.03 -23.32 -15.11
N ALA A 156 -1.02 -22.44 -15.35
CA ALA A 156 -0.77 -21.12 -15.87
C ALA A 156 0.08 -20.28 -14.92
N CYS A 157 1.02 -19.51 -15.47
CA CYS A 157 1.79 -18.53 -14.73
C CYS A 157 1.00 -17.21 -14.61
N VAL A 158 0.79 -16.72 -13.41
CA VAL A 158 -0.09 -15.58 -13.12
C VAL A 158 0.70 -14.40 -12.57
N PHE A 159 0.74 -13.32 -13.33
CA PHE A 159 1.26 -12.04 -12.91
C PHE A 159 0.12 -11.16 -12.39
N GLY A 160 0.23 -10.71 -11.16
CA GLY A 160 -0.78 -9.86 -10.53
C GLY A 160 -0.29 -8.45 -10.26
N ARG A 161 -1.24 -7.52 -10.18
CA ARG A 161 -0.97 -6.17 -9.72
C ARG A 161 -2.19 -5.62 -8.98
N HIS A 162 -1.97 -5.00 -7.83
CA HIS A 162 -2.97 -4.15 -7.16
C HIS A 162 -2.38 -2.81 -6.72
N GLY A 163 -3.22 -1.85 -6.42
CA GLY A 163 -2.80 -0.51 -5.99
C GLY A 163 -3.75 0.59 -6.46
N GLY A 164 -3.27 1.82 -6.62
CA GLY A 164 -4.08 2.91 -7.18
C GLY A 164 -4.50 2.60 -8.62
N ASP A 165 -5.73 2.96 -8.98
CA ASP A 165 -6.34 2.63 -10.26
C ASP A 165 -5.63 3.22 -11.48
N ASP A 166 -4.87 4.28 -11.27
CA ASP A 166 -4.11 5.06 -12.26
C ASP A 166 -2.60 4.82 -12.23
N SER A 167 -2.08 3.97 -11.34
CA SER A 167 -0.65 3.83 -11.07
C SER A 167 0.04 2.64 -11.74
N PHE A 168 -0.59 2.01 -12.75
CA PHE A 168 0.08 1.17 -13.74
C PHE A 168 0.12 1.97 -15.03
N ASP A 169 1.12 2.85 -15.16
CA ASP A 169 1.06 4.00 -16.05
C ASP A 169 2.24 4.12 -17.04
N ILE A 170 3.12 3.10 -17.10
CA ILE A 170 4.18 3.02 -18.11
C ILE A 170 3.60 2.46 -19.41
N PRO A 171 3.48 3.26 -20.52
CA PRO A 171 2.78 2.82 -21.72
C PRO A 171 3.38 1.57 -22.35
N TRP A 172 4.70 1.51 -22.49
CA TRP A 172 5.36 0.37 -23.11
C TRP A 172 5.29 -0.93 -22.27
N VAL A 173 5.14 -0.82 -20.93
CA VAL A 173 4.88 -1.99 -20.07
C VAL A 173 3.50 -2.56 -20.36
N LYS A 174 2.48 -1.72 -20.54
CA LYS A 174 1.13 -2.14 -20.94
C LYS A 174 1.14 -2.84 -22.30
N GLU A 175 1.90 -2.31 -23.26
CA GLU A 175 2.08 -2.94 -24.57
C GLU A 175 2.68 -4.34 -24.47
N ILE A 176 3.74 -4.53 -23.68
CA ILE A 176 4.37 -5.84 -23.46
C ILE A 176 3.41 -6.81 -22.76
N VAL A 177 2.65 -6.37 -21.76
CA VAL A 177 1.61 -7.19 -21.12
C VAL A 177 0.58 -7.69 -22.13
N ILE A 178 0.06 -6.81 -22.99
CA ILE A 178 -0.91 -7.15 -24.03
C ILE A 178 -0.30 -8.16 -25.01
N GLN A 179 0.90 -7.87 -25.53
CA GLN A 179 1.60 -8.73 -26.50
C GLN A 179 1.90 -10.12 -25.93
N THR A 180 2.36 -10.18 -24.66
CA THR A 180 2.65 -11.44 -24.00
C THR A 180 1.38 -12.25 -23.77
N ALA A 181 0.30 -11.64 -23.33
CA ALA A 181 -0.99 -12.32 -23.14
C ALA A 181 -1.55 -12.87 -24.46
N GLN A 182 -1.43 -12.11 -25.56
CA GLN A 182 -1.85 -12.56 -26.88
C GLN A 182 -1.01 -13.71 -27.45
N ALA A 183 0.30 -13.68 -27.19
CA ALA A 183 1.24 -14.66 -27.72
C ALA A 183 1.30 -15.96 -26.92
N ASN A 184 0.98 -15.91 -25.63
CA ASN A 184 1.14 -17.05 -24.70
C ASN A 184 -0.11 -17.26 -23.84
N PRO A 185 -0.95 -18.27 -24.15
CA PRO A 185 -2.17 -18.56 -23.40
C PRO A 185 -1.90 -19.11 -21.98
N ASP A 186 -0.68 -19.54 -21.68
CA ASP A 186 -0.30 -20.06 -20.36
C ASP A 186 0.19 -18.94 -19.43
N VAL A 187 0.34 -17.71 -19.93
CA VAL A 187 0.69 -16.52 -19.15
C VAL A 187 -0.54 -15.65 -18.93
N TRP A 188 -0.89 -15.43 -17.67
CA TRP A 188 -2.08 -14.69 -17.26
C TRP A 188 -1.70 -13.41 -16.52
N PHE A 189 -2.47 -12.37 -16.75
CA PHE A 189 -2.33 -11.09 -16.05
C PHE A 189 -3.65 -10.75 -15.36
N ILE A 190 -3.59 -10.49 -14.04
CA ILE A 190 -4.75 -10.09 -13.27
C ILE A 190 -4.48 -8.75 -12.56
N PHE A 191 -5.34 -7.79 -12.78
CA PHE A 191 -5.22 -6.44 -12.25
C PHE A 191 -6.38 -6.15 -11.30
N LEU A 192 -6.08 -5.93 -10.03
CA LEU A 192 -7.06 -5.54 -9.03
C LEU A 192 -6.99 -4.01 -8.84
N ASN A 193 -8.12 -3.31 -8.98
CA ASN A 193 -8.20 -1.86 -8.90
C ASN A 193 -7.24 -1.14 -9.88
N THR A 194 -7.31 -1.50 -11.16
CA THR A 194 -6.55 -0.84 -12.22
C THR A 194 -7.50 -0.50 -13.37
N LYS A 195 -7.44 0.73 -13.86
CA LYS A 195 -8.21 1.13 -15.05
C LYS A 195 -7.85 0.24 -16.22
N PRO A 196 -8.85 -0.42 -16.87
CA PRO A 196 -8.59 -1.22 -18.04
C PRO A 196 -7.86 -0.41 -19.14
N PHE A 197 -6.82 -0.99 -19.69
CA PHE A 197 -6.05 -0.43 -20.79
C PHE A 197 -6.15 -1.27 -22.07
N HIS A 198 -6.99 -2.31 -22.02
CA HIS A 198 -7.40 -3.14 -23.14
C HIS A 198 -8.78 -3.75 -22.88
N SER A 199 -9.50 -4.17 -23.94
CA SER A 199 -10.78 -4.85 -23.82
C SER A 199 -10.60 -6.31 -23.41
N ASN A 200 -11.26 -6.74 -22.31
CA ASN A 200 -11.18 -8.11 -21.80
C ASN A 200 -11.74 -9.17 -22.76
N SER A 201 -12.68 -8.77 -23.65
CA SER A 201 -13.31 -9.72 -24.59
C SER A 201 -12.39 -10.25 -25.68
N GLU A 202 -11.25 -9.59 -25.92
CA GLU A 202 -10.31 -9.94 -26.97
C GLU A 202 -9.14 -10.80 -26.46
N ILE A 203 -8.79 -10.70 -25.17
CA ILE A 203 -7.65 -11.38 -24.55
C ILE A 203 -8.11 -12.00 -23.24
N PRO A 204 -8.51 -13.30 -23.23
CA PRO A 204 -9.14 -13.94 -22.06
C PRO A 204 -8.21 -14.06 -20.84
N ASN A 205 -6.90 -14.11 -21.04
CA ASN A 205 -5.88 -14.18 -20.00
C ASN A 205 -5.37 -12.79 -19.53
N LEU A 206 -6.10 -11.71 -19.86
CA LEU A 206 -5.86 -10.35 -19.35
C LEU A 206 -7.12 -9.86 -18.62
N ILE A 207 -7.11 -9.92 -17.28
CA ILE A 207 -8.30 -9.71 -16.44
C ILE A 207 -8.15 -8.46 -15.59
N PHE A 208 -9.21 -7.63 -15.56
CA PHE A 208 -9.31 -6.46 -14.69
C PHE A 208 -10.44 -6.66 -13.68
N LEU A 209 -10.08 -6.65 -12.40
CA LEU A 209 -11.01 -6.78 -11.28
C LEU A 209 -11.27 -5.43 -10.64
N PRO A 210 -12.50 -5.17 -10.16
CA PRO A 210 -12.80 -3.96 -9.40
C PRO A 210 -12.00 -3.88 -8.11
N GLY A 211 -11.77 -2.67 -7.59
CA GLY A 211 -11.18 -2.46 -6.28
C GLY A 211 -12.02 -3.09 -5.16
N THR A 212 -11.36 -3.53 -4.10
CA THR A 212 -12.03 -4.14 -2.94
C THR A 212 -11.52 -3.56 -1.63
N ALA A 213 -12.41 -3.40 -0.65
CA ALA A 213 -12.10 -3.14 0.74
C ALA A 213 -12.11 -4.44 1.59
N ASP A 214 -12.51 -5.58 1.00
CA ASP A 214 -12.50 -6.88 1.66
C ASP A 214 -11.07 -7.43 1.74
N PRO A 215 -10.49 -7.60 2.96
CA PRO A 215 -9.13 -8.11 3.12
C PRO A 215 -8.99 -9.59 2.73
N LEU A 216 -10.06 -10.40 2.83
CA LEU A 216 -10.04 -11.79 2.40
C LEU A 216 -9.98 -11.88 0.87
N ARG A 217 -10.78 -11.06 0.17
CA ARG A 217 -10.75 -10.98 -1.30
C ARG A 217 -9.37 -10.51 -1.82
N LYS A 218 -8.78 -9.50 -1.18
CA LYS A 218 -7.40 -9.07 -1.50
C LYS A 218 -6.41 -10.19 -1.27
N ARG A 219 -6.53 -10.92 -0.18
CA ARG A 219 -5.64 -12.04 0.11
C ARG A 219 -5.79 -13.20 -0.89
N ALA A 220 -7.03 -13.56 -1.25
CA ALA A 220 -7.30 -14.56 -2.29
C ALA A 220 -6.72 -14.15 -3.66
N PHE A 221 -6.78 -12.85 -3.99
CA PHE A 221 -6.09 -12.30 -5.17
C PHE A 221 -4.57 -12.54 -5.09
N LEU A 222 -3.93 -12.19 -3.98
CA LEU A 222 -2.49 -12.44 -3.80
C LEU A 222 -2.14 -13.94 -3.92
N ASN A 223 -2.97 -14.84 -3.36
CA ASN A 223 -2.75 -16.29 -3.46
C ASN A 223 -2.86 -16.79 -4.91
N THR A 224 -3.67 -16.15 -5.75
CA THR A 224 -3.84 -16.50 -7.17
C THR A 224 -2.60 -16.26 -8.00
N CYS A 225 -1.83 -15.22 -7.69
CA CYS A 225 -0.66 -14.78 -8.45
C CYS A 225 0.59 -15.63 -8.16
N ASP A 226 1.49 -15.75 -9.11
CA ASP A 226 2.84 -16.29 -8.93
C ASP A 226 3.88 -15.20 -8.70
N ALA A 227 3.71 -14.04 -9.36
CA ALA A 227 4.54 -12.86 -9.20
C ALA A 227 3.72 -11.57 -9.26
N MET A 228 4.34 -10.45 -8.88
CA MET A 228 3.80 -9.11 -9.15
C MET A 228 4.42 -8.54 -10.43
N ILE A 229 3.60 -7.90 -11.27
CA ILE A 229 4.09 -6.95 -12.28
C ILE A 229 3.85 -5.52 -11.79
N HIS A 230 4.94 -4.76 -11.64
CA HIS A 230 4.92 -3.38 -11.16
C HIS A 230 5.44 -2.44 -12.25
N GLY A 231 4.54 -1.60 -12.82
CA GLY A 231 4.85 -0.68 -13.91
C GLY A 231 4.37 0.73 -13.60
N ARG A 232 4.94 1.35 -12.56
CA ARG A 232 4.65 2.72 -12.14
C ARG A 232 5.76 3.66 -12.55
N GLN A 233 5.45 4.66 -13.37
CA GLN A 233 6.43 5.61 -13.89
C GLN A 233 7.09 6.43 -12.77
N ARG A 234 6.30 6.85 -11.78
CA ARG A 234 6.81 7.58 -10.61
C ARG A 234 7.68 6.70 -9.70
N GLY A 235 7.42 5.39 -9.64
CA GLY A 235 7.99 4.47 -8.67
C GLY A 235 7.30 4.54 -7.29
N GLU A 236 7.99 4.12 -6.24
CA GLU A 236 7.40 3.99 -4.90
C GLU A 236 8.29 4.60 -3.82
N THR A 237 7.69 5.34 -2.92
CA THR A 237 8.32 5.85 -1.68
C THR A 237 8.36 4.83 -0.56
N LEU A 238 7.58 3.75 -0.66
CA LEU A 238 7.64 2.52 0.13
C LEU A 238 7.25 1.32 -0.75
N GLY A 239 6.06 1.35 -1.38
CA GLY A 239 5.53 0.28 -2.22
C GLY A 239 4.84 -0.82 -1.41
N LEU A 240 3.80 -0.48 -0.64
CA LEU A 240 3.09 -1.45 0.20
C LEU A 240 2.64 -2.69 -0.59
N ALA A 241 2.07 -2.50 -1.79
CA ALA A 241 1.67 -3.62 -2.64
C ALA A 241 2.84 -4.54 -3.01
N CYS A 242 4.01 -3.97 -3.33
CA CYS A 242 5.22 -4.74 -3.61
C CYS A 242 5.65 -5.57 -2.39
N MET A 243 5.61 -4.95 -1.20
CA MET A 243 5.95 -5.64 0.05
C MET A 243 4.94 -6.73 0.40
N GLU A 244 3.65 -6.55 0.11
CA GLU A 244 2.61 -7.58 0.33
C GLU A 244 2.86 -8.83 -0.53
N PHE A 245 3.26 -8.68 -1.80
CA PHE A 245 3.67 -9.81 -2.64
C PHE A 245 4.92 -10.50 -2.09
N ALA A 246 5.94 -9.74 -1.72
CA ALA A 246 7.17 -10.28 -1.17
C ALA A 246 6.95 -11.00 0.18
N ALA A 247 6.09 -10.47 1.04
CA ALA A 247 5.67 -11.12 2.29
C ALA A 247 4.95 -12.46 2.05
N LYS A 248 4.39 -12.65 0.86
CA LYS A 248 3.78 -13.93 0.41
C LYS A 248 4.75 -14.81 -0.36
N GLY A 249 6.05 -14.52 -0.30
CA GLY A 249 7.09 -15.33 -0.93
C GLY A 249 7.13 -15.18 -2.46
N LYS A 250 6.65 -14.06 -3.00
CA LYS A 250 6.54 -13.80 -4.45
C LYS A 250 7.46 -12.67 -4.87
N LYS A 251 8.14 -12.85 -5.99
CA LYS A 251 8.98 -11.81 -6.57
C LYS A 251 8.14 -10.72 -7.26
N VAL A 252 8.77 -9.57 -7.43
CA VAL A 252 8.16 -8.36 -8.01
C VAL A 252 8.97 -7.93 -9.22
N LEU A 253 8.39 -8.03 -10.40
CA LEU A 253 8.96 -7.47 -11.63
C LEU A 253 8.76 -5.96 -11.61
N THR A 254 9.84 -5.17 -11.55
CA THR A 254 9.74 -3.73 -11.32
C THR A 254 10.70 -2.91 -12.18
N TYR A 255 10.22 -1.77 -12.65
CA TYR A 255 10.97 -0.84 -13.48
C TYR A 255 11.98 -0.01 -12.66
N VAL A 256 13.25 0.00 -13.08
CA VAL A 256 14.33 0.72 -12.37
C VAL A 256 14.50 2.18 -12.77
N GLY A 257 13.91 2.61 -13.89
CA GLY A 257 14.02 3.99 -14.38
C GLY A 257 13.10 5.00 -13.67
N SER A 258 12.36 4.58 -12.64
CA SER A 258 11.47 5.44 -11.86
C SER A 258 12.28 6.36 -10.92
N PRO A 259 11.84 7.63 -10.70
CA PRO A 259 12.52 8.54 -9.79
C PRO A 259 12.38 8.20 -8.29
N GLU A 260 11.34 7.45 -7.90
CA GLU A 260 11.12 6.99 -6.52
C GLU A 260 11.44 5.49 -6.44
N GLN A 261 12.50 5.14 -5.72
CA GLN A 261 13.11 3.81 -5.75
C GLN A 261 13.17 3.11 -4.38
N ALA A 262 12.41 3.59 -3.39
CA ALA A 262 12.46 2.99 -2.05
C ALA A 262 12.13 1.49 -2.07
N HIS A 263 11.17 1.07 -2.88
CA HIS A 263 10.76 -0.33 -3.01
C HIS A 263 11.88 -1.25 -3.50
N LEU A 264 12.81 -0.78 -4.34
CA LEU A 264 13.93 -1.59 -4.83
C LEU A 264 14.83 -2.03 -3.67
N GLY A 265 15.25 -1.07 -2.83
CA GLY A 265 16.07 -1.37 -1.66
C GLY A 265 15.34 -2.18 -0.58
N LEU A 266 14.01 -2.00 -0.47
CA LEU A 266 13.19 -2.74 0.49
C LEU A 266 12.94 -4.18 0.06
N LEU A 267 12.75 -4.42 -1.24
CA LEU A 267 12.56 -5.75 -1.83
C LEU A 267 13.85 -6.59 -1.80
N GLY A 268 15.01 -5.96 -2.03
CA GLY A 268 16.25 -6.71 -2.16
C GLY A 268 16.14 -7.84 -3.20
N ASN A 269 16.38 -9.08 -2.81
CA ASN A 269 16.28 -10.26 -3.69
C ASN A 269 14.84 -10.57 -4.17
N ALA A 270 13.83 -9.92 -3.64
CA ALA A 270 12.46 -10.04 -4.15
C ALA A 270 12.24 -9.21 -5.42
N ALA A 271 13.11 -8.24 -5.72
CA ALA A 271 13.02 -7.45 -6.94
C ALA A 271 13.60 -8.23 -8.13
N MET A 272 12.82 -8.32 -9.21
CA MET A 272 13.26 -8.67 -10.55
C MET A 272 13.23 -7.39 -11.38
N ALA A 273 14.37 -6.71 -11.43
CA ALA A 273 14.47 -5.39 -12.02
C ALA A 273 14.53 -5.44 -13.54
N TYR A 274 13.86 -4.50 -14.22
CA TYR A 274 13.95 -4.30 -15.66
C TYR A 274 14.10 -2.82 -16.01
N ALA A 275 14.92 -2.52 -17.00
CA ALA A 275 15.15 -1.16 -17.50
C ALA A 275 14.50 -0.89 -18.86
N ASP A 276 14.25 -1.92 -19.65
CA ASP A 276 13.70 -1.82 -21.00
C ASP A 276 12.71 -2.95 -21.35
N LYS A 277 12.21 -2.89 -22.60
CA LYS A 277 11.23 -3.85 -23.15
C LYS A 277 11.79 -5.27 -23.23
N ASN A 278 13.05 -5.44 -23.62
CA ASN A 278 13.64 -6.75 -23.82
C ASN A 278 13.83 -7.48 -22.49
N GLU A 279 14.35 -6.79 -21.49
CA GLU A 279 14.49 -7.34 -20.14
C GLU A 279 13.14 -7.73 -19.54
N LEU A 280 12.08 -6.91 -19.72
CA LEU A 280 10.75 -7.28 -19.27
C LEU A 280 10.21 -8.53 -19.99
N VAL A 281 10.40 -8.63 -21.30
CA VAL A 281 9.98 -9.82 -22.09
C VAL A 281 10.71 -11.08 -21.59
N GLU A 282 12.01 -11.00 -21.35
CA GLU A 282 12.79 -12.11 -20.79
C GLU A 282 12.27 -12.53 -19.41
N LEU A 283 12.00 -11.57 -18.54
CA LEU A 283 11.46 -11.83 -17.21
C LEU A 283 10.06 -12.46 -17.22
N LEU A 284 9.26 -12.24 -18.25
CA LEU A 284 7.92 -12.82 -18.39
C LEU A 284 7.91 -14.25 -18.96
N GLN A 285 9.07 -14.79 -19.37
CA GLN A 285 9.22 -16.17 -19.89
C GLN A 285 9.50 -17.22 -18.81
N GLY A 286 9.71 -16.80 -17.55
CA GLY A 286 9.97 -17.69 -16.44
C GLY A 286 8.77 -18.56 -16.07
N SER A 287 9.05 -19.63 -15.34
CA SER A 287 8.02 -20.49 -14.73
C SER A 287 7.59 -19.96 -13.36
N ALA A 288 6.46 -20.42 -12.84
CA ALA A 288 5.98 -20.03 -11.50
C ALA A 288 7.02 -20.28 -10.38
N SER A 289 7.90 -21.28 -10.53
CA SER A 289 8.98 -21.56 -9.57
C SER A 289 10.06 -20.48 -9.54
N ASP A 290 10.32 -19.80 -10.66
CA ASP A 290 11.36 -18.77 -10.78
C ASP A 290 10.98 -17.50 -10.00
N TYR A 291 9.70 -17.31 -9.74
CA TYR A 291 9.15 -16.16 -9.04
C TYR A 291 8.95 -16.39 -7.54
N ARG A 292 9.36 -17.54 -7.01
CA ARG A 292 9.30 -17.82 -5.57
C ARG A 292 10.52 -17.28 -4.86
N LEU A 293 10.28 -16.70 -3.68
CA LEU A 293 11.35 -16.32 -2.76
C LEU A 293 11.78 -17.51 -1.91
N SER A 294 13.02 -17.49 -1.47
CA SER A 294 13.46 -18.38 -0.41
C SER A 294 12.69 -18.10 0.89
N ILE A 295 12.46 -19.16 1.68
CA ILE A 295 11.80 -19.04 2.98
C ILE A 295 12.53 -18.05 3.88
N ALA A 296 13.85 -18.02 3.85
CA ALA A 296 14.66 -17.11 4.66
C ALA A 296 14.40 -15.64 4.29
N HIS A 297 14.35 -15.33 2.99
CA HIS A 297 14.10 -13.95 2.55
C HIS A 297 12.65 -13.50 2.81
N GLN A 298 11.70 -14.40 2.62
CA GLN A 298 10.29 -14.13 2.99
C GLN A 298 10.16 -13.86 4.50
N ALA A 299 10.86 -14.64 5.33
CA ALA A 299 10.85 -14.45 6.78
C ALA A 299 11.48 -13.10 7.19
N GLU A 300 12.56 -12.66 6.52
CA GLU A 300 13.16 -11.35 6.73
C GLU A 300 12.18 -10.20 6.46
N ILE A 301 11.45 -10.27 5.34
CA ILE A 301 10.43 -9.26 4.99
C ILE A 301 9.32 -9.26 6.04
N ASN A 302 8.81 -10.42 6.42
CA ASN A 302 7.75 -10.54 7.42
C ASN A 302 8.20 -10.03 8.80
N MET A 303 9.44 -10.25 9.19
CA MET A 303 10.01 -9.71 10.42
C MET A 303 10.14 -8.18 10.36
N ARG A 304 10.65 -7.65 9.25
CA ARG A 304 10.89 -6.21 9.06
C ARG A 304 9.62 -5.38 9.06
N PHE A 305 8.54 -5.89 8.44
CA PHE A 305 7.25 -5.21 8.29
C PHE A 305 6.15 -5.81 9.18
N GLY A 306 6.50 -6.70 10.09
CA GLY A 306 5.56 -7.30 11.03
C GLY A 306 4.95 -6.29 12.00
N SER A 307 3.69 -6.50 12.36
CA SER A 307 2.88 -5.53 13.10
C SER A 307 3.51 -5.09 14.42
N HIS A 308 4.07 -6.01 15.22
CA HIS A 308 4.65 -5.69 16.52
C HIS A 308 5.88 -4.77 16.39
N GLY A 309 6.83 -5.09 15.50
CA GLY A 309 8.03 -4.29 15.28
C GLY A 309 7.71 -2.90 14.72
N VAL A 310 6.75 -2.83 13.81
CA VAL A 310 6.30 -1.55 13.24
C VAL A 310 5.58 -0.70 14.29
N MET A 311 4.69 -1.29 15.10
CA MET A 311 3.98 -0.54 16.14
C MET A 311 4.90 -0.09 17.28
N GLU A 312 5.94 -0.85 17.58
CA GLU A 312 6.96 -0.39 18.52
C GLU A 312 7.72 0.86 18.00
N LYS A 313 8.08 0.88 16.73
CA LYS A 313 8.65 2.08 16.08
C LYS A 313 7.67 3.25 16.06
N PHE A 314 6.40 2.98 15.75
CA PHE A 314 5.35 3.99 15.82
C PHE A 314 5.26 4.62 17.21
N ARG A 315 5.25 3.79 18.26
CA ARG A 315 5.23 4.24 19.65
C ARG A 315 6.44 5.13 19.98
N GLN A 316 7.65 4.68 19.60
CA GLN A 316 8.90 5.42 19.86
C GLN A 316 8.96 6.77 19.16
N ILE A 317 8.37 6.88 17.97
CA ILE A 317 8.45 8.09 17.14
C ILE A 317 7.32 9.06 17.47
N PHE A 318 6.10 8.56 17.64
CA PHE A 318 4.92 9.42 17.72
C PHE A 318 4.29 9.50 19.12
N LEU A 319 4.51 8.51 20.00
CA LEU A 319 3.81 8.42 21.28
C LEU A 319 4.75 8.44 22.51
N SER A 320 6.03 8.70 22.31
CA SER A 320 7.02 8.76 23.40
C SER A 320 7.19 10.18 23.96
#